data_cb19222a1bac229ae2b4ae144615dfb7
#
_entry.id   cb19222a1bac229ae2b4ae144615dfb7
#
_cell.length_a   1.000
_cell.length_b   1.000
_cell.length_c   1.000
_cell.angle_alpha   90.00
_cell.angle_beta   90.00
_cell.angle_gamma   90.00
#
_symmetry.space_group_name_H-M   'P 1'
#
loop_
_entity.id
_entity.type
_entity.pdbx_description
1 polymer ?
#
loop_
_entity_poly.entity_id
_entity_poly.type
_entity_poly.pdbx_seq_one_letter_code
_entity_poly.pdbx_strand_id
1 'polypeptide(L)'
;MSKPSGAIDMTQGKPINLMLRFALPMMIGSIFQSLYSMVGSAVLGRFVGSHALAAIGATTSTTGLILLLATGVTSAISIVLSQYVGANDTDRVRKGIVASGWITLLLGVVLGLISVFAARPLMQLLKTPEDVIDMSVLYIQIVCGCGIAQFAYNAAASILRALGDSKTPLYFLILCSILNVILDLISVIGLNMGVAGVAVATVGSQAISAAIC
;
A
#
# COMPACT_ATOMS: atom_id res chain seq x y z
N MET A 1 -10.10 27.10 1.53
CA MET A 1 -9.14 26.22 0.81
C MET A 1 -9.61 26.11 -0.63
N SER A 2 -8.72 26.39 -1.61
CA SER A 2 -9.04 26.11 -3.02
C SER A 2 -9.25 24.60 -3.19
N LYS A 3 -10.35 24.20 -3.83
CA LYS A 3 -10.59 22.77 -4.14
C LYS A 3 -9.41 22.26 -4.99
N PRO A 4 -8.85 21.07 -4.72
CA PRO A 4 -7.83 20.47 -5.60
C PRO A 4 -8.36 20.40 -7.02
N SER A 5 -7.49 20.63 -8.02
CA SER A 5 -7.88 20.75 -9.44
C SER A 5 -8.53 19.50 -10.06
N GLY A 6 -8.66 18.40 -9.32
CA GLY A 6 -9.29 17.13 -9.72
C GLY A 6 -10.49 16.71 -8.88
N ALA A 7 -10.84 17.46 -7.82
CA ALA A 7 -11.89 17.06 -6.89
C ALA A 7 -13.29 17.16 -7.52
N ILE A 8 -14.04 16.08 -7.43
CA ILE A 8 -15.44 16.00 -7.87
C ILE A 8 -16.32 16.47 -6.71
N ASP A 9 -17.22 17.44 -6.97
CA ASP A 9 -18.22 17.82 -6.00
C ASP A 9 -19.30 16.73 -5.91
N MET A 10 -19.24 15.93 -4.85
CA MET A 10 -20.13 14.79 -4.64
C MET A 10 -21.50 15.21 -4.09
N THR A 11 -21.71 16.50 -3.78
CA THR A 11 -22.96 17.01 -3.20
C THR A 11 -23.97 17.42 -4.26
N GLN A 12 -23.56 17.54 -5.53
CA GLN A 12 -24.42 18.01 -6.63
C GLN A 12 -24.42 17.05 -7.82
N GLY A 13 -25.60 16.65 -8.29
CA GLY A 13 -25.79 15.82 -9.47
C GLY A 13 -26.48 14.49 -9.22
N LYS A 14 -26.58 13.65 -10.26
CA LYS A 14 -27.18 12.31 -10.15
C LYS A 14 -26.20 11.37 -9.42
N PRO A 15 -26.58 10.76 -8.26
CA PRO A 15 -25.67 9.96 -7.43
C PRO A 15 -24.93 8.85 -8.19
N ILE A 16 -25.66 8.14 -9.07
CA ILE A 16 -25.10 7.03 -9.87
C ILE A 16 -23.94 7.48 -10.76
N ASN A 17 -24.07 8.62 -11.45
CA ASN A 17 -23.01 9.12 -12.34
C ASN A 17 -21.80 9.59 -11.55
N LEU A 18 -22.00 10.18 -10.38
CA LEU A 18 -20.94 10.61 -9.47
C LEU A 18 -20.18 9.39 -8.92
N MET A 19 -20.91 8.37 -8.47
CA MET A 19 -20.30 7.12 -7.97
C MET A 19 -19.49 6.41 -9.05
N LEU A 20 -20.01 6.26 -10.27
CA LEU A 20 -19.29 5.65 -11.38
C LEU A 20 -18.03 6.44 -11.75
N ARG A 21 -18.13 7.77 -11.83
CA ARG A 21 -17.01 8.65 -12.16
C ARG A 21 -15.90 8.62 -11.10
N PHE A 22 -16.28 8.40 -9.84
CA PHE A 22 -15.34 8.24 -8.73
C PHE A 22 -14.75 6.83 -8.66
N ALA A 23 -15.58 5.79 -8.88
CA ALA A 23 -15.16 4.40 -8.78
C ALA A 23 -14.23 3.97 -9.94
N LEU A 24 -14.46 4.49 -11.16
CA LEU A 24 -13.68 4.09 -12.34
C LEU A 24 -12.16 4.26 -12.17
N PRO A 25 -11.63 5.41 -11.72
CA PRO A 25 -10.20 5.54 -11.42
C PRO A 25 -9.70 4.54 -10.37
N MET A 26 -10.50 4.26 -9.35
CA MET A 26 -10.12 3.29 -8.32
C MET A 26 -10.04 1.85 -8.86
N MET A 27 -10.98 1.46 -9.73
CA MET A 27 -10.95 0.15 -10.41
C MET A 27 -9.72 0.02 -11.31
N ILE A 28 -9.42 1.04 -12.11
CA ILE A 28 -8.22 1.07 -12.94
C ILE A 28 -6.97 0.94 -12.06
N GLY A 29 -6.91 1.66 -10.94
CA GLY A 29 -5.82 1.55 -9.97
C GLY A 29 -5.64 0.13 -9.43
N SER A 30 -6.72 -0.56 -9.08
CA SER A 30 -6.66 -1.95 -8.61
C SER A 30 -6.14 -2.91 -9.68
N ILE A 31 -6.46 -2.68 -10.95
CA ILE A 31 -5.93 -3.46 -12.07
C ILE A 31 -4.41 -3.26 -12.18
N PHE A 32 -3.93 -2.01 -12.14
CA PHE A 32 -2.49 -1.71 -12.16
C PHE A 32 -1.77 -2.36 -10.97
N GLN A 33 -2.37 -2.32 -9.78
CA GLN A 33 -1.83 -2.97 -8.59
C GLN A 33 -1.71 -4.48 -8.77
N SER A 34 -2.70 -5.13 -9.35
CA SER A 34 -2.65 -6.56 -9.64
C SER A 34 -1.58 -6.88 -10.69
N LEU A 35 -1.48 -6.06 -11.73
CA LEU A 35 -0.49 -6.25 -12.79
C LEU A 35 0.95 -6.17 -12.26
N TYR A 36 1.30 -5.15 -11.46
CA TYR A 36 2.66 -5.06 -10.95
C TYR A 36 2.98 -6.23 -9.99
N SER A 37 2.02 -6.68 -9.19
CA SER A 37 2.19 -7.85 -8.32
C SER A 37 2.45 -9.13 -9.13
N MET A 38 1.74 -9.30 -10.25
CA MET A 38 2.00 -10.42 -11.18
C MET A 38 3.39 -10.33 -11.82
N VAL A 39 3.81 -9.13 -12.25
CA VAL A 39 5.14 -8.92 -12.83
C VAL A 39 6.23 -9.22 -11.81
N GLY A 40 6.12 -8.73 -10.57
CA GLY A 40 7.08 -9.04 -9.50
C GLY A 40 7.20 -10.54 -9.24
N SER A 41 6.07 -11.25 -9.19
CA SER A 41 6.05 -12.71 -9.03
C SER A 41 6.68 -13.42 -10.22
N ALA A 42 6.44 -12.97 -11.45
CA ALA A 42 7.02 -13.55 -12.65
C ALA A 42 8.53 -13.32 -12.74
N VAL A 43 9.00 -12.11 -12.40
CA VAL A 43 10.44 -11.79 -12.31
C VAL A 43 11.12 -12.70 -11.29
N LEU A 44 10.54 -12.81 -10.10
CA LEU A 44 11.10 -13.65 -9.05
C LEU A 44 11.15 -15.13 -9.46
N GLY A 45 10.04 -15.68 -9.96
CA GLY A 45 9.96 -17.07 -10.36
C GLY A 45 10.94 -17.43 -11.50
N ARG A 46 11.17 -16.48 -12.44
CA ARG A 46 12.04 -16.71 -13.59
C ARG A 46 13.51 -16.55 -13.28
N PHE A 47 13.89 -15.57 -12.46
CA PHE A 47 15.30 -15.20 -12.23
C PHE A 47 15.86 -15.71 -10.90
N VAL A 48 15.03 -15.95 -9.89
CA VAL A 48 15.47 -16.44 -8.58
C VAL A 48 15.10 -17.90 -8.36
N GLY A 49 13.97 -18.33 -8.92
CA GLY A 49 13.54 -19.72 -8.90
C GLY A 49 12.27 -19.99 -8.06
N SER A 50 11.86 -21.26 -8.07
CA SER A 50 10.62 -21.73 -7.46
C SER A 50 10.59 -21.58 -5.93
N HIS A 51 11.72 -21.77 -5.24
CA HIS A 51 11.80 -21.60 -3.78
C HIS A 51 11.53 -20.15 -3.36
N ALA A 52 12.02 -19.18 -4.10
CA ALA A 52 11.76 -17.77 -3.84
C ALA A 52 10.29 -17.40 -4.07
N LEU A 53 9.67 -17.97 -5.11
CA LEU A 53 8.24 -17.79 -5.37
C LEU A 53 7.39 -18.44 -4.28
N ALA A 54 7.77 -19.64 -3.81
CA ALA A 54 7.11 -20.32 -2.71
C ALA A 54 7.24 -19.53 -1.40
N ALA A 55 8.41 -18.90 -1.14
CA ALA A 55 8.62 -18.05 0.02
C ALA A 55 7.66 -16.86 0.03
N ILE A 56 7.53 -16.12 -1.07
CA ILE A 56 6.55 -15.01 -1.17
C ILE A 56 5.12 -15.52 -1.06
N GLY A 57 4.79 -16.66 -1.70
CA GLY A 57 3.49 -17.29 -1.58
C GLY A 57 3.11 -17.59 -0.13
N ALA A 58 4.04 -18.14 0.65
CA ALA A 58 3.85 -18.45 2.07
C ALA A 58 3.60 -17.18 2.91
N THR A 59 4.20 -16.04 2.52
CA THR A 59 4.00 -14.76 3.24
C THR A 59 2.69 -14.06 2.92
N THR A 60 1.99 -14.46 1.85
CA THR A 60 0.79 -13.75 1.35
C THR A 60 -0.30 -13.64 2.41
N SER A 61 -0.54 -14.70 3.19
CA SER A 61 -1.54 -14.68 4.26
C SER A 61 -1.16 -13.70 5.38
N THR A 62 0.10 -13.68 5.80
CA THR A 62 0.58 -12.81 6.88
C THR A 62 0.61 -11.35 6.45
N THR A 63 1.17 -11.06 5.28
CA THR A 63 1.19 -9.70 4.72
C THR A 63 -0.22 -9.21 4.40
N GLY A 64 -1.10 -10.11 3.94
CA GLY A 64 -2.51 -9.81 3.69
C GLY A 64 -3.26 -9.38 4.94
N LEU A 65 -3.05 -10.02 6.08
CA LEU A 65 -3.64 -9.61 7.37
C LEU A 65 -3.19 -8.21 7.80
N ILE A 66 -1.90 -7.92 7.67
CA ILE A 66 -1.35 -6.59 8.00
C ILE A 66 -1.94 -5.51 7.07
N LEU A 67 -2.03 -5.81 5.77
CA LEU A 67 -2.66 -4.93 4.79
C LEU A 67 -4.16 -4.71 5.08
N LEU A 68 -4.87 -5.75 5.52
CA LEU A 68 -6.28 -5.64 5.88
C LEU A 68 -6.49 -4.69 7.05
N LEU A 69 -5.65 -4.79 8.09
CA LEU A 69 -5.66 -3.85 9.22
C LEU A 69 -5.36 -2.41 8.76
N ALA A 70 -4.33 -2.24 7.92
CA ALA A 70 -3.97 -0.94 7.37
C ALA A 70 -5.13 -0.32 6.58
N THR A 71 -5.73 -1.09 5.67
CA THR A 71 -6.83 -0.61 4.84
C THR A 71 -8.09 -0.35 5.65
N GLY A 72 -8.36 -1.12 6.70
CA GLY A 72 -9.45 -0.88 7.64
C GLY A 72 -9.34 0.49 8.32
N VAL A 73 -8.17 0.80 8.89
CA VAL A 73 -7.92 2.10 9.55
C VAL A 73 -7.97 3.25 8.55
N THR A 74 -7.32 3.13 7.39
CA THR A 74 -7.34 4.21 6.39
C THR A 74 -8.72 4.42 5.78
N SER A 75 -9.54 3.38 5.68
CA SER A 75 -10.95 3.50 5.27
C SER A 75 -11.78 4.25 6.32
N ALA A 76 -11.59 3.95 7.61
CA ALA A 76 -12.24 4.69 8.69
C ALA A 76 -11.87 6.18 8.67
N ILE A 77 -10.58 6.50 8.47
CA ILE A 77 -10.10 7.87 8.28
C ILE A 77 -10.84 8.56 7.12
N SER A 78 -10.93 7.87 5.97
CA SER A 78 -11.61 8.40 4.79
C SER A 78 -13.10 8.70 5.06
N ILE A 79 -13.80 7.80 5.77
CA ILE A 79 -15.22 7.98 6.11
C ILE A 79 -15.41 9.20 7.01
N VAL A 80 -14.63 9.31 8.08
CA VAL A 80 -14.74 10.44 9.02
C VAL A 80 -14.42 11.77 8.34
N LEU A 81 -13.33 11.81 7.55
CA LEU A 81 -12.96 13.03 6.83
C LEU A 81 -14.00 13.44 5.80
N SER A 82 -14.59 12.48 5.07
CA SER A 82 -15.63 12.80 4.07
C SER A 82 -16.89 13.36 4.71
N GLN A 83 -17.23 12.94 5.93
CA GLN A 83 -18.36 13.54 6.70
C GLN A 83 -18.05 15.00 7.05
N TYR A 84 -16.83 15.32 7.52
CA TYR A 84 -16.45 16.70 7.82
C TYR A 84 -16.38 17.57 6.55
N VAL A 85 -15.92 17.01 5.44
CA VAL A 85 -15.95 17.70 4.13
C VAL A 85 -17.39 17.97 3.70
N GLY A 86 -18.28 16.98 3.82
CA GLY A 86 -19.70 17.14 3.50
C GLY A 86 -20.42 18.16 4.38
N ALA A 87 -20.01 18.30 5.65
CA ALA A 87 -20.51 19.30 6.58
C ALA A 87 -19.88 20.71 6.37
N ASN A 88 -18.94 20.88 5.42
CA ASN A 88 -18.16 22.10 5.22
C ASN A 88 -17.40 22.59 6.47
N ASP A 89 -17.05 21.68 7.39
CA ASP A 89 -16.30 21.98 8.62
C ASP A 89 -14.80 21.89 8.37
N THR A 90 -14.24 22.98 7.85
CA THR A 90 -12.82 23.05 7.48
C THR A 90 -11.86 22.88 8.67
N ASP A 91 -12.28 23.28 9.87
CA ASP A 91 -11.47 23.14 11.07
C ASP A 91 -11.35 21.68 11.49
N ARG A 92 -12.46 20.93 11.45
CA ARG A 92 -12.45 19.50 11.73
C ARG A 92 -11.73 18.71 10.65
N VAL A 93 -11.84 19.10 9.38
CA VAL A 93 -11.07 18.49 8.30
C VAL A 93 -9.58 18.63 8.57
N ARG A 94 -9.09 19.84 8.90
CA ARG A 94 -7.68 20.09 9.19
C ARG A 94 -7.17 19.28 10.40
N LYS A 95 -7.94 19.28 11.49
CA LYS A 95 -7.60 18.49 12.69
C LYS A 95 -7.62 16.99 12.39
N GLY A 96 -8.59 16.53 11.59
CA GLY A 96 -8.71 15.14 11.17
C GLY A 96 -7.53 14.68 10.32
N ILE A 97 -7.02 15.50 9.39
CA ILE A 97 -5.82 15.18 8.60
C ILE A 97 -4.59 15.02 9.50
N VAL A 98 -4.37 15.94 10.45
CA VAL A 98 -3.25 15.86 11.39
C VAL A 98 -3.36 14.62 12.28
N ALA A 99 -4.56 14.35 12.82
CA ALA A 99 -4.81 13.15 13.63
C ALA A 99 -4.58 11.87 12.81
N SER A 100 -4.99 11.83 11.55
CA SER A 100 -4.75 10.72 10.64
C SER A 100 -3.26 10.46 10.43
N GLY A 101 -2.45 11.51 10.32
CA GLY A 101 -1.00 11.39 10.23
C GLY A 101 -0.40 10.70 11.46
N TRP A 102 -0.78 11.12 12.66
CA TRP A 102 -0.32 10.51 13.91
C TRP A 102 -0.78 9.07 14.07
N ILE A 103 -2.04 8.77 13.77
CA ILE A 103 -2.59 7.40 13.81
C ILE A 103 -1.83 6.49 12.84
N THR A 104 -1.58 6.97 11.64
CA THR A 104 -0.87 6.22 10.60
C THR A 104 0.58 5.96 11.00
N LEU A 105 1.26 6.95 11.55
CA LEU A 105 2.64 6.82 12.03
C LEU A 105 2.72 5.80 13.17
N LEU A 106 1.87 5.95 14.19
CA LEU A 106 1.81 5.05 15.33
C LEU A 106 1.53 3.61 14.88
N LEU A 107 0.53 3.42 14.04
CA LEU A 107 0.15 2.10 13.53
C LEU A 107 1.27 1.48 12.70
N GLY A 108 1.91 2.27 11.82
CA GLY A 108 3.04 1.83 11.02
C GLY A 108 4.22 1.37 11.86
N VAL A 109 4.57 2.13 12.91
CA VAL A 109 5.64 1.74 13.85
C VAL A 109 5.26 0.49 14.63
N VAL A 110 4.08 0.44 15.22
CA VAL A 110 3.64 -0.70 16.06
C VAL A 110 3.55 -1.97 15.23
N LEU A 111 2.87 -1.95 14.09
CA LEU A 111 2.75 -3.11 13.21
C LEU A 111 4.08 -3.51 12.59
N GLY A 112 4.94 -2.53 12.26
CA GLY A 112 6.29 -2.80 11.78
C GLY A 112 7.12 -3.55 12.82
N LEU A 113 7.15 -3.07 14.06
CA LEU A 113 7.87 -3.74 15.16
C LEU A 113 7.31 -5.14 15.41
N ILE A 114 5.98 -5.28 15.52
CA ILE A 114 5.35 -6.60 15.70
C ILE A 114 5.75 -7.53 14.56
N SER A 115 5.73 -7.06 13.32
CA SER A 115 6.08 -7.87 12.16
C SER A 115 7.53 -8.35 12.18
N VAL A 116 8.47 -7.49 12.60
CA VAL A 116 9.89 -7.86 12.69
C VAL A 116 10.11 -8.96 13.75
N PHE A 117 9.50 -8.83 14.93
CA PHE A 117 9.68 -9.79 16.01
C PHE A 117 8.82 -11.06 15.85
N ALA A 118 7.62 -10.93 15.32
CA ALA A 118 6.68 -12.03 15.16
C ALA A 118 6.81 -12.80 13.83
N ALA A 119 7.61 -12.32 12.87
CA ALA A 119 7.73 -12.95 11.56
C ALA A 119 8.10 -14.44 11.66
N ARG A 120 9.14 -14.79 12.41
CA ARG A 120 9.60 -16.17 12.51
C ARG A 120 8.60 -17.08 13.25
N PRO A 121 8.08 -16.75 14.45
CA PRO A 121 7.07 -17.57 15.10
C PRO A 121 5.78 -17.69 14.29
N LEU A 122 5.38 -16.66 13.53
CA LEU A 122 4.22 -16.75 12.63
C LEU A 122 4.45 -17.73 11.48
N MET A 123 5.61 -17.70 10.84
CA MET A 123 5.93 -18.64 9.75
C MET A 123 6.01 -20.08 10.26
N GLN A 124 6.54 -20.30 11.46
CA GLN A 124 6.54 -21.61 12.10
C GLN A 124 5.12 -22.10 12.43
N LEU A 125 4.26 -21.22 12.95
CA LEU A 125 2.85 -21.54 13.25
C LEU A 125 2.07 -21.91 11.96
N LEU A 126 2.39 -21.25 10.84
CA LEU A 126 1.80 -21.54 9.53
C LEU A 126 2.42 -22.79 8.87
N LYS A 127 3.32 -23.49 9.58
CA LYS A 127 4.02 -24.71 9.09
C LYS A 127 4.70 -24.48 7.75
N THR A 128 5.33 -23.31 7.58
CA THR A 128 6.11 -23.00 6.38
C THR A 128 7.30 -23.96 6.29
N PRO A 129 7.58 -24.57 5.11
CA PRO A 129 8.70 -25.48 4.94
C PRO A 129 10.04 -24.84 5.31
N GLU A 130 10.96 -25.62 5.90
CA GLU A 130 12.23 -25.11 6.42
C GLU A 130 13.14 -24.54 5.32
N ASP A 131 13.02 -25.04 4.10
CA ASP A 131 13.79 -24.60 2.92
C ASP A 131 13.43 -23.18 2.46
N VAL A 132 12.23 -22.67 2.81
CA VAL A 132 11.75 -21.34 2.39
C VAL A 132 11.50 -20.38 3.56
N ILE A 133 11.54 -20.85 4.81
CA ILE A 133 11.16 -20.06 5.98
C ILE A 133 12.05 -18.82 6.17
N ASP A 134 13.36 -18.94 5.99
CA ASP A 134 14.29 -17.85 6.19
C ASP A 134 14.08 -16.73 5.14
N MET A 135 13.80 -17.11 3.88
CA MET A 135 13.44 -16.14 2.84
C MET A 135 12.10 -15.47 3.11
N SER A 136 11.13 -16.23 3.63
CA SER A 136 9.82 -15.71 4.02
C SER A 136 9.91 -14.70 5.17
N VAL A 137 10.67 -15.04 6.21
CA VAL A 137 10.92 -14.15 7.35
C VAL A 137 11.60 -12.87 6.91
N LEU A 138 12.66 -12.97 6.09
CA LEU A 138 13.38 -11.80 5.55
C LEU A 138 12.43 -10.89 4.75
N TYR A 139 11.57 -11.47 3.91
CA TYR A 139 10.59 -10.70 3.13
C TYR A 139 9.62 -9.93 4.03
N ILE A 140 9.03 -10.60 5.04
CA ILE A 140 8.10 -9.98 6.00
C ILE A 140 8.80 -8.87 6.77
N GLN A 141 10.03 -9.11 7.25
CA GLN A 141 10.79 -8.13 8.01
C GLN A 141 11.06 -6.86 7.20
N ILE A 142 11.39 -6.98 5.93
CA ILE A 142 11.64 -5.82 5.07
C ILE A 142 10.31 -5.13 4.72
N VAL A 143 9.33 -5.85 4.18
CA VAL A 143 8.07 -5.26 3.69
C VAL A 143 7.23 -4.67 4.81
N CYS A 144 7.09 -5.40 5.92
CA CYS A 144 6.26 -4.96 7.04
C CYS A 144 7.06 -4.11 8.05
N GLY A 145 8.35 -4.39 8.23
CA GLY A 145 9.22 -3.58 9.10
C GLY A 145 9.40 -2.15 8.59
N CYS A 146 9.49 -1.99 7.27
CA CYS A 146 9.48 -0.68 6.61
C CYS A 146 8.07 -0.24 6.16
N GLY A 147 7.03 -0.87 6.68
CA GLY A 147 5.63 -0.66 6.29
C GLY A 147 5.10 0.76 6.52
N ILE A 148 5.82 1.60 7.28
CA ILE A 148 5.48 3.02 7.49
C ILE A 148 5.25 3.73 6.14
N ALA A 149 6.08 3.46 5.13
CA ALA A 149 5.94 4.04 3.80
C ALA A 149 4.62 3.64 3.14
N GLN A 150 4.25 2.36 3.25
CA GLN A 150 2.99 1.83 2.72
C GLN A 150 1.78 2.41 3.45
N PHE A 151 1.85 2.50 4.79
CA PHE A 151 0.79 3.11 5.60
C PHE A 151 0.63 4.59 5.27
N ALA A 152 1.72 5.34 5.13
CA ALA A 152 1.72 6.75 4.76
C ALA A 152 1.08 6.96 3.38
N TYR A 153 1.48 6.17 2.37
CA TYR A 153 0.86 6.20 1.05
C TYR A 153 -0.65 5.91 1.10
N ASN A 154 -1.07 4.85 1.81
CA ASN A 154 -2.49 4.50 1.93
C ASN A 154 -3.30 5.60 2.65
N ALA A 155 -2.73 6.22 3.69
CA ALA A 155 -3.37 7.32 4.39
C ALA A 155 -3.50 8.56 3.50
N ALA A 156 -2.44 8.97 2.80
CA ALA A 156 -2.47 10.08 1.86
C ALA A 156 -3.52 9.86 0.75
N ALA A 157 -3.52 8.67 0.14
CA ALA A 157 -4.52 8.29 -0.85
C ALA A 157 -5.96 8.30 -0.29
N SER A 158 -6.15 7.90 0.97
CA SER A 158 -7.46 7.92 1.64
C SER A 158 -7.94 9.33 1.96
N ILE A 159 -7.02 10.23 2.37
CA ILE A 159 -7.31 11.64 2.58
C ILE A 159 -7.72 12.31 1.26
N LEU A 160 -6.99 12.09 0.17
CA LEU A 160 -7.33 12.64 -1.14
C LEU A 160 -8.70 12.16 -1.61
N ARG A 161 -9.00 10.87 -1.44
CA ARG A 161 -10.34 10.33 -1.74
C ARG A 161 -11.43 10.96 -0.89
N ALA A 162 -11.19 11.20 0.40
CA ALA A 162 -12.15 11.88 1.27
C ALA A 162 -12.41 13.33 0.84
N LEU A 163 -11.43 13.99 0.23
CA LEU A 163 -11.55 15.32 -0.35
C LEU A 163 -12.21 15.34 -1.76
N GLY A 164 -12.63 14.16 -2.26
CA GLY A 164 -13.28 14.02 -3.57
C GLY A 164 -12.32 13.84 -4.74
N ASP A 165 -11.01 13.70 -4.49
CA ASP A 165 -10.00 13.47 -5.53
C ASP A 165 -9.66 11.99 -5.62
N SER A 166 -10.19 11.30 -6.63
CA SER A 166 -9.87 9.90 -6.93
C SER A 166 -8.82 9.74 -8.03
N LYS A 167 -8.46 10.82 -8.73
CA LYS A 167 -7.53 10.76 -9.86
C LYS A 167 -6.08 10.87 -9.40
N THR A 168 -5.80 11.76 -8.47
CA THR A 168 -4.44 11.97 -7.95
C THR A 168 -3.88 10.68 -7.34
N PRO A 169 -4.58 9.93 -6.46
CA PRO A 169 -4.12 8.63 -5.99
C PRO A 169 -3.88 7.61 -7.11
N LEU A 170 -4.67 7.64 -8.20
CA LEU A 170 -4.45 6.77 -9.36
C LEU A 170 -3.12 7.07 -10.05
N TYR A 171 -2.79 8.34 -10.28
CA TYR A 171 -1.51 8.72 -10.90
C TYR A 171 -0.32 8.27 -10.06
N PHE A 172 -0.39 8.45 -8.75
CA PHE A 172 0.66 7.98 -7.84
C PHE A 172 0.76 6.46 -7.82
N LEU A 173 -0.36 5.75 -7.91
CA LEU A 173 -0.36 4.30 -7.99
C LEU A 173 0.29 3.79 -9.28
N ILE A 174 -0.01 4.41 -10.42
CA ILE A 174 0.62 4.09 -11.70
C ILE A 174 2.13 4.35 -11.64
N LEU A 175 2.54 5.50 -11.10
CA LEU A 175 3.95 5.83 -10.90
C LEU A 175 4.64 4.81 -9.99
N CYS A 176 4.02 4.47 -8.85
CA CYS A 176 4.51 3.45 -7.93
C CYS A 176 4.68 2.10 -8.61
N SER A 177 3.70 1.69 -9.44
CA SER A 177 3.74 0.42 -10.16
C SER A 177 4.90 0.37 -11.17
N ILE A 178 5.12 1.43 -11.92
CA ILE A 178 6.22 1.53 -12.88
C ILE A 178 7.58 1.51 -12.15
N LEU A 179 7.71 2.31 -11.09
CA LEU A 179 8.92 2.34 -10.27
C LEU A 179 9.20 0.98 -9.63
N ASN A 180 8.17 0.30 -9.13
CA ASN A 180 8.31 -1.03 -8.55
C ASN A 180 8.87 -2.03 -9.55
N VAL A 181 8.29 -2.10 -10.76
CA VAL A 181 8.80 -3.01 -11.82
C VAL A 181 10.25 -2.71 -12.18
N ILE A 182 10.62 -1.43 -12.32
CA ILE A 182 12.00 -1.03 -12.63
C ILE A 182 12.94 -1.43 -11.48
N LEU A 183 12.56 -1.14 -10.24
CA LEU A 183 13.37 -1.49 -9.08
C LEU A 183 13.46 -3.00 -8.87
N ASP A 184 12.40 -3.78 -9.15
CA ASP A 184 12.44 -5.24 -9.13
C ASP A 184 13.48 -5.78 -10.12
N LEU A 185 13.47 -5.29 -11.36
CA LEU A 185 14.44 -5.72 -12.38
C LEU A 185 15.87 -5.36 -11.98
N ILE A 186 16.10 -4.15 -11.48
CA ILE A 186 17.43 -3.71 -11.04
C ILE A 186 17.90 -4.53 -9.84
N SER A 187 17.05 -4.72 -8.83
CA SER A 187 17.42 -5.39 -7.58
C SER A 187 17.60 -6.91 -7.77
N VAL A 188 16.73 -7.54 -8.57
CA VAL A 188 16.76 -8.99 -8.78
C VAL A 188 17.81 -9.37 -9.82
N ILE A 189 17.85 -8.69 -10.98
CA ILE A 189 18.72 -9.05 -12.09
C ILE A 189 20.09 -8.34 -11.97
N GLY A 190 20.08 -7.04 -11.67
CA GLY A 190 21.30 -6.25 -11.61
C GLY A 190 22.13 -6.52 -10.35
N LEU A 191 21.48 -6.57 -9.19
CA LEU A 191 22.15 -6.70 -7.89
C LEU A 191 22.11 -8.13 -7.32
N ASN A 192 21.40 -9.07 -7.95
CA ASN A 192 21.22 -10.46 -7.49
C ASN A 192 20.71 -10.59 -6.04
N MET A 193 19.87 -9.65 -5.59
CA MET A 193 19.37 -9.59 -4.21
C MET A 193 18.25 -10.62 -3.92
N GLY A 194 17.77 -11.35 -4.93
CA GLY A 194 16.75 -12.37 -4.77
C GLY A 194 15.45 -11.82 -4.14
N VAL A 195 14.92 -12.52 -3.12
CA VAL A 195 13.68 -12.15 -2.41
C VAL A 195 13.81 -10.80 -1.71
N ALA A 196 14.98 -10.48 -1.14
CA ALA A 196 15.25 -9.18 -0.51
C ALA A 196 15.14 -8.03 -1.53
N GLY A 197 15.55 -8.25 -2.78
CA GLY A 197 15.45 -7.27 -3.86
C GLY A 197 14.01 -6.86 -4.14
N VAL A 198 13.10 -7.83 -4.27
CA VAL A 198 11.66 -7.56 -4.46
C VAL A 198 11.06 -6.83 -3.24
N ALA A 199 11.45 -7.21 -2.03
CA ALA A 199 10.98 -6.54 -0.82
C ALA A 199 11.42 -5.07 -0.77
N VAL A 200 12.70 -4.80 -1.05
CA VAL A 200 13.27 -3.43 -1.08
C VAL A 200 12.65 -2.60 -2.21
N ALA A 201 12.45 -3.18 -3.40
CA ALA A 201 11.81 -2.52 -4.53
C ALA A 201 10.36 -2.10 -4.19
N THR A 202 9.62 -2.98 -3.52
CA THR A 202 8.25 -2.71 -3.07
C THR A 202 8.21 -1.54 -2.08
N VAL A 203 9.05 -1.58 -1.04
CA VAL A 203 9.11 -0.52 -0.03
C VAL A 203 9.64 0.79 -0.63
N GLY A 204 10.67 0.71 -1.46
CA GLY A 204 11.27 1.89 -2.10
C GLY A 204 10.30 2.63 -3.02
N SER A 205 9.57 1.91 -3.87
CA SER A 205 8.57 2.50 -4.76
C SER A 205 7.43 3.18 -3.98
N GLN A 206 7.00 2.57 -2.87
CA GLN A 206 5.97 3.13 -2.01
C GLN A 206 6.47 4.35 -1.23
N ALA A 207 7.71 4.32 -0.73
CA ALA A 207 8.31 5.45 -0.03
C ALA A 207 8.44 6.68 -0.95
N ILE A 208 8.90 6.47 -2.18
CA ILE A 208 8.98 7.54 -3.19
C ILE A 208 7.58 8.08 -3.49
N SER A 209 6.60 7.20 -3.71
CA SER A 209 5.23 7.62 -4.00
C SER A 209 4.56 8.34 -2.82
N ALA A 210 4.83 7.91 -1.58
CA ALA A 210 4.34 8.58 -0.39
C ALA A 210 4.97 9.97 -0.20
N ALA A 211 6.24 10.14 -0.55
CA ALA A 211 6.93 11.42 -0.44
C ALA A 211 6.46 12.46 -1.49
N ILE A 212 5.98 11.99 -2.63
CA ILE A 212 5.48 12.85 -3.71
C ILE A 212 3.97 13.17 -3.53
N CYS A 213 3.21 12.30 -2.84
CA CYS A 213 1.78 12.45 -2.60
C CYS A 213 1.45 13.51 -1.54
#